data_c93702f0200ca571c05abcf858b07ac7
#
_entry.id   c93702f0200ca571c05abcf858b07ac7
#
_cell.length_a   1.000
_cell.length_b   1.000
_cell.length_c   1.000
_cell.angle_alpha   90.00
_cell.angle_beta   90.00
_cell.angle_gamma   90.00
#
_symmetry.space_group_name_H-M   'P 1'
#
loop_
_entity.id
_entity.type
_entity.pdbx_description
1 polymer ?
#
loop_
_entity_poly.entity_id
_entity_poly.type
_entity_poly.pdbx_seq_one_letter_code
_entity_poly.pdbx_strand_id
1 'polypeptide(L)'
;MAFFALLCYSGAMNRRNYQKELERIIRTKGEKRPRVLLHCCCAPCASSVLEYLTGHFSVTILWYNPNLYPQSEFDRRFKALVELVEKMGLADKVQILAEPWKNEDYQRRIKGLENEPEGGSRCAECFTLRLLETAKLCKHYGYDYFCSTLTLSRHKDAVLINDIGERLAKATGTAWLPSDFKKRDGENRSIELCEEYGVYRQLYCGCEYSLRRRVETGEKMGQSLSESTGGVL
;
A
#
# COMPACT_ATOMS: atom_id res chain seq x y z
N MET A 1 -23.92 -50.99 13.02
CA MET A 1 -24.16 -50.08 11.88
C MET A 1 -24.33 -48.67 12.42
N ALA A 2 -23.32 -47.87 12.39
CA ALA A 2 -23.35 -46.47 12.88
C ALA A 2 -23.40 -45.54 11.66
N PHE A 3 -24.51 -44.83 11.53
CA PHE A 3 -24.71 -43.80 10.50
C PHE A 3 -23.89 -42.56 10.86
N PHE A 4 -22.80 -42.29 10.15
CA PHE A 4 -22.11 -41.01 10.17
C PHE A 4 -22.94 -40.03 9.35
N ALA A 5 -23.67 -39.16 10.03
CA ALA A 5 -24.30 -37.99 9.39
C ALA A 5 -23.24 -36.97 9.03
N LEU A 6 -22.95 -36.86 7.73
CA LEU A 6 -22.14 -35.77 7.16
C LEU A 6 -22.94 -34.46 7.30
N LEU A 7 -22.67 -33.69 8.33
CA LEU A 7 -23.13 -32.30 8.43
C LEU A 7 -22.37 -31.46 7.37
N CYS A 8 -23.03 -31.26 6.23
CA CYS A 8 -22.61 -30.22 5.28
C CYS A 8 -22.77 -28.84 5.95
N TYR A 9 -21.68 -28.32 6.47
CA TYR A 9 -21.63 -26.95 6.95
C TYR A 9 -21.50 -25.98 5.73
N SER A 10 -22.65 -25.69 5.10
CA SER A 10 -22.78 -24.60 4.12
C SER A 10 -22.93 -23.27 4.85
N GLY A 11 -21.95 -22.92 5.67
CA GLY A 11 -21.81 -21.56 6.19
C GLY A 11 -21.27 -20.68 5.08
N ALA A 12 -22.10 -19.86 4.44
CA ALA A 12 -21.62 -18.70 3.71
C ALA A 12 -20.81 -17.87 4.72
N MET A 13 -19.47 -17.99 4.66
CA MET A 13 -18.57 -17.17 5.49
C MET A 13 -18.87 -15.71 5.14
N ASN A 14 -19.50 -15.01 6.07
CA ASN A 14 -19.79 -13.59 5.96
C ASN A 14 -18.45 -12.88 5.82
N ARG A 15 -17.99 -12.66 4.58
CA ARG A 15 -16.68 -12.05 4.28
C ARG A 15 -16.66 -10.70 4.94
N ARG A 16 -15.74 -10.49 5.88
CA ARG A 16 -15.52 -9.19 6.54
C ARG A 16 -15.44 -8.09 5.49
N ASN A 17 -16.11 -6.98 5.75
CA ASN A 17 -16.07 -5.81 4.88
C ASN A 17 -15.22 -4.72 5.57
N TYR A 18 -13.94 -4.74 5.30
CA TYR A 18 -12.97 -3.81 5.90
C TYR A 18 -13.30 -2.34 5.60
N GLN A 19 -13.90 -2.05 4.45
CA GLN A 19 -14.34 -0.69 4.15
C GLN A 19 -15.48 -0.24 5.08
N LYS A 20 -16.46 -1.08 5.35
CA LYS A 20 -17.51 -0.77 6.35
C LYS A 20 -16.95 -0.63 7.77
N GLU A 21 -15.91 -1.37 8.11
CA GLU A 21 -15.22 -1.23 9.40
C GLU A 21 -14.51 0.12 9.51
N LEU A 22 -13.78 0.55 8.48
CA LEU A 22 -13.18 1.87 8.39
C LEU A 22 -14.23 2.98 8.55
N GLU A 23 -15.34 2.87 7.83
CA GLU A 23 -16.44 3.84 7.92
C GLU A 23 -17.08 3.90 9.30
N ARG A 24 -17.16 2.76 9.99
CA ARG A 24 -17.61 2.74 11.38
C ARG A 24 -16.63 3.49 12.28
N ILE A 25 -15.32 3.29 12.13
CA ILE A 25 -14.30 4.02 12.89
C ILE A 25 -14.43 5.52 12.61
N ILE A 26 -14.59 5.93 11.36
CA ILE A 26 -14.78 7.33 10.97
C ILE A 26 -16.02 7.93 11.63
N ARG A 27 -17.14 7.21 11.68
CA ARG A 27 -18.36 7.70 12.35
C ARG A 27 -18.20 7.81 13.87
N THR A 28 -17.55 6.83 14.49
CA THR A 28 -17.43 6.75 15.95
C THR A 28 -16.40 7.68 16.54
N LYS A 29 -15.42 8.16 15.74
CA LYS A 29 -14.41 9.11 16.23
C LYS A 29 -14.97 10.52 16.48
N GLY A 30 -16.14 10.84 15.94
CA GLY A 30 -16.74 12.19 16.01
C GLY A 30 -15.85 13.23 15.32
N GLU A 31 -15.70 14.39 15.93
CA GLU A 31 -14.87 15.49 15.42
C GLU A 31 -13.36 15.29 15.60
N LYS A 32 -12.95 14.28 16.37
CA LYS A 32 -11.53 13.97 16.57
C LYS A 32 -10.85 13.66 15.23
N ARG A 33 -9.59 14.09 15.11
CA ARG A 33 -8.72 13.76 13.96
C ARG A 33 -7.56 12.88 14.44
N PRO A 34 -7.80 11.57 14.63
CA PRO A 34 -6.75 10.65 15.05
C PRO A 34 -5.56 10.69 14.08
N ARG A 35 -4.36 10.46 14.61
CA ARG A 35 -3.11 10.42 13.83
C ARG A 35 -2.93 9.06 13.20
N VAL A 36 -2.73 9.02 11.89
CA VAL A 36 -2.53 7.77 11.13
C VAL A 36 -1.16 7.77 10.47
N LEU A 37 -0.39 6.71 10.68
CA LEU A 37 0.82 6.42 9.92
C LEU A 37 0.45 5.55 8.71
N LEU A 38 0.47 6.14 7.51
CA LEU A 38 0.11 5.50 6.26
C LEU A 38 1.34 5.01 5.51
N HIS A 39 1.58 3.71 5.47
CA HIS A 39 2.58 3.15 4.56
C HIS A 39 2.16 3.35 3.11
N CYS A 40 3.00 4.04 2.33
CA CYS A 40 2.78 4.27 0.89
C CYS A 40 3.77 3.48 0.04
N CYS A 41 3.25 2.71 -0.92
CA CYS A 41 4.06 1.94 -1.86
C CYS A 41 4.41 2.71 -3.15
N CYS A 42 3.62 3.69 -3.54
CA CYS A 42 3.79 4.50 -4.76
C CYS A 42 2.79 5.66 -4.79
N ALA A 43 3.04 6.66 -5.61
CA ALA A 43 2.15 7.81 -5.79
C ALA A 43 0.75 7.45 -6.30
N PRO A 44 0.57 6.60 -7.35
CA PRO A 44 -0.77 6.21 -7.77
C PRO A 44 -1.62 5.63 -6.66
N CYS A 45 -1.03 4.72 -5.84
CA CYS A 45 -1.77 4.14 -4.73
C CYS A 45 -2.03 5.13 -3.57
N ALA A 46 -1.26 6.20 -3.48
CA ALA A 46 -1.44 7.24 -2.47
C ALA A 46 -2.56 8.23 -2.83
N SER A 47 -2.82 8.51 -4.10
CA SER A 47 -3.68 9.59 -4.57
C SER A 47 -5.09 9.58 -3.95
N SER A 48 -5.93 8.61 -4.29
CA SER A 48 -7.30 8.51 -3.76
C SER A 48 -7.33 8.17 -2.26
N VAL A 49 -6.31 7.48 -1.74
CA VAL A 49 -6.21 7.18 -0.30
C VAL A 49 -5.94 8.44 0.50
N LEU A 50 -5.06 9.33 0.04
CA LEU A 50 -4.82 10.63 0.69
C LEU A 50 -6.05 11.53 0.61
N GLU A 51 -6.68 11.65 -0.57
CA GLU A 51 -7.92 12.39 -0.74
C GLU A 51 -8.97 11.95 0.29
N TYR A 52 -9.13 10.63 0.47
CA TYR A 52 -10.10 10.08 1.41
C TYR A 52 -9.69 10.27 2.88
N LEU A 53 -8.48 9.86 3.25
CA LEU A 53 -8.06 9.85 4.65
C LEU A 53 -7.83 11.23 5.24
N THR A 54 -7.32 12.20 4.47
CA THR A 54 -7.07 13.55 4.96
C THR A 54 -8.35 14.32 5.31
N GLY A 55 -9.49 13.89 4.79
CA GLY A 55 -10.80 14.38 5.23
C GLY A 55 -11.16 14.00 6.67
N HIS A 56 -10.57 12.92 7.20
CA HIS A 56 -10.98 12.31 8.46
C HIS A 56 -9.87 12.20 9.51
N PHE A 57 -8.62 12.11 9.13
CA PHE A 57 -7.47 11.84 9.97
C PHE A 57 -6.36 12.87 9.78
N SER A 58 -5.46 12.97 10.76
CA SER A 58 -4.16 13.59 10.59
C SER A 58 -3.20 12.53 10.04
N VAL A 59 -2.81 12.66 8.77
CA VAL A 59 -2.05 11.63 8.05
C VAL A 59 -0.57 11.98 8.01
N THR A 60 0.27 11.02 8.37
CA THR A 60 1.70 11.02 8.07
C THR A 60 1.99 9.85 7.14
N ILE A 61 2.65 10.09 6.04
CA ILE A 61 3.10 9.06 5.11
C ILE A 61 4.38 8.42 5.66
N LEU A 62 4.46 7.10 5.63
CA LEU A 62 5.71 6.38 5.75
C LEU A 62 6.13 5.87 4.36
N TRP A 63 7.29 6.32 3.92
CA TRP A 63 7.97 5.79 2.76
C TRP A 63 9.04 4.78 3.20
N TYR A 64 8.66 3.49 3.25
CA TYR A 64 9.53 2.37 3.56
C TYR A 64 9.28 1.23 2.57
N ASN A 65 10.08 1.15 1.53
CA ASN A 65 9.90 0.22 0.42
C ASN A 65 11.21 -0.48 0.03
N PRO A 66 11.80 -1.32 0.91
CA PRO A 66 13.06 -2.01 0.64
C PRO A 66 12.96 -3.00 -0.52
N ASN A 67 11.74 -3.39 -0.91
CA ASN A 67 11.49 -4.28 -2.05
C ASN A 67 11.68 -3.61 -3.41
N LEU A 68 11.68 -2.28 -3.50
CA LEU A 68 11.81 -1.59 -4.79
C LEU A 68 13.19 -1.82 -5.39
N TYR A 69 13.22 -2.15 -6.68
CA TYR A 69 14.42 -2.46 -7.44
C TYR A 69 14.28 -2.01 -8.90
N PRO A 70 15.31 -1.42 -9.49
CA PRO A 70 16.57 -0.98 -8.86
C PRO A 70 16.38 0.26 -7.96
N GLN A 71 17.46 0.76 -7.34
CA GLN A 71 17.41 1.97 -6.49
C GLN A 71 16.84 3.18 -7.24
N SER A 72 17.19 3.33 -8.51
CA SER A 72 16.66 4.41 -9.37
C SER A 72 15.12 4.40 -9.45
N GLU A 73 14.48 3.22 -9.39
CA GLU A 73 13.02 3.12 -9.34
C GLU A 73 12.46 3.50 -7.96
N PHE A 74 13.18 3.19 -6.88
CA PHE A 74 12.84 3.67 -5.54
C PHE A 74 12.85 5.20 -5.49
N ASP A 75 13.91 5.83 -6.00
CA ASP A 75 14.06 7.29 -6.03
C ASP A 75 12.99 7.94 -6.92
N ARG A 76 12.73 7.37 -8.09
CA ARG A 76 11.70 7.85 -9.02
C ARG A 76 10.31 7.82 -8.41
N ARG A 77 9.94 6.73 -7.73
CA ARG A 77 8.62 6.60 -7.07
C ARG A 77 8.50 7.52 -5.86
N PHE A 78 9.58 7.73 -5.13
CA PHE A 78 9.60 8.66 -4.01
C PHE A 78 9.37 10.09 -4.51
N LYS A 79 10.14 10.52 -5.52
CA LYS A 79 9.95 11.82 -6.17
C LYS A 79 8.51 12.03 -6.63
N ALA A 80 7.93 11.04 -7.32
CA ALA A 80 6.55 11.11 -7.78
C ALA A 80 5.55 11.22 -6.62
N LEU A 81 5.82 10.62 -5.45
CA LEU A 81 4.98 10.75 -4.27
C LEU A 81 5.04 12.16 -3.67
N VAL A 82 6.23 12.75 -3.57
CA VAL A 82 6.42 14.13 -3.09
C VAL A 82 5.68 15.10 -4.01
N GLU A 83 5.90 15.01 -5.32
CA GLU A 83 5.22 15.83 -6.33
C GLU A 83 3.69 15.70 -6.27
N LEU A 84 3.18 14.49 -6.02
CA LEU A 84 1.74 14.28 -5.85
C LEU A 84 1.20 15.04 -4.63
N VAL A 85 1.86 14.93 -3.48
CA VAL A 85 1.45 15.60 -2.24
C VAL A 85 1.40 17.13 -2.44
N GLU A 86 2.38 17.69 -3.14
CA GLU A 86 2.43 19.11 -3.49
C GLU A 86 1.27 19.51 -4.42
N LYS A 87 1.09 18.77 -5.52
CA LYS A 87 0.02 19.03 -6.52
C LYS A 87 -1.39 18.90 -5.94
N MET A 88 -1.58 18.02 -4.98
CA MET A 88 -2.84 17.89 -4.26
C MET A 88 -3.07 19.01 -3.22
N GLY A 89 -2.13 19.95 -3.03
CA GLY A 89 -2.23 21.00 -2.00
C GLY A 89 -2.20 20.45 -0.57
N LEU A 90 -1.48 19.35 -0.36
CA LEU A 90 -1.40 18.66 0.93
C LEU A 90 -0.05 18.86 1.64
N ALA A 91 0.87 19.63 1.08
CA ALA A 91 2.23 19.81 1.62
C ALA A 91 2.24 20.32 3.08
N ASP A 92 1.31 21.20 3.44
CA ASP A 92 1.19 21.74 4.80
C ASP A 92 0.39 20.83 5.76
N LYS A 93 -0.26 19.78 5.24
CA LYS A 93 -1.18 18.91 5.99
C LYS A 93 -0.66 17.50 6.20
N VAL A 94 0.22 17.03 5.32
CA VAL A 94 0.71 15.65 5.28
C VAL A 94 2.23 15.66 5.38
N GLN A 95 2.74 15.09 6.46
CA GLN A 95 4.18 14.87 6.62
C GLN A 95 4.60 13.59 5.91
N ILE A 96 5.83 13.56 5.39
CA ILE A 96 6.44 12.36 4.81
C ILE A 96 7.64 11.96 5.67
N LEU A 97 7.55 10.80 6.28
CA LEU A 97 8.64 10.11 6.96
C LEU A 97 9.26 9.13 5.96
N ALA A 98 10.48 9.39 5.54
CA ALA A 98 11.17 8.57 4.55
C ALA A 98 12.31 7.78 5.20
N GLU A 99 12.28 6.46 5.02
CA GLU A 99 13.38 5.57 5.37
C GLU A 99 14.30 5.37 4.16
N PRO A 100 15.60 5.21 4.37
CA PRO A 100 16.55 4.98 3.30
C PRO A 100 16.27 3.65 2.59
N TRP A 101 16.68 3.58 1.31
CA TRP A 101 16.61 2.33 0.56
C TRP A 101 17.59 1.29 1.12
N LYS A 102 17.08 0.14 1.56
CA LYS A 102 17.82 -0.98 2.12
C LYS A 102 17.29 -2.29 1.53
N ASN A 103 17.63 -2.56 0.27
CA ASN A 103 17.13 -3.75 -0.43
C ASN A 103 17.58 -5.06 0.26
N GLU A 104 18.70 -5.05 0.97
CA GLU A 104 19.23 -6.19 1.71
C GLU A 104 18.24 -6.69 2.77
N ASP A 105 17.45 -5.82 3.38
CA ASP A 105 16.43 -6.21 4.35
C ASP A 105 15.32 -7.01 3.68
N TYR A 106 14.92 -6.61 2.48
CA TYR A 106 13.97 -7.37 1.67
C TYR A 106 14.55 -8.71 1.24
N GLN A 107 15.76 -8.72 0.68
CA GLN A 107 16.41 -9.96 0.22
C GLN A 107 16.60 -10.97 1.36
N ARG A 108 17.01 -10.49 2.53
CA ARG A 108 17.12 -11.33 3.73
C ARG A 108 15.79 -11.93 4.15
N ARG A 109 14.71 -11.13 4.06
CA ARG A 109 13.38 -11.54 4.47
C ARG A 109 12.78 -12.61 3.59
N ILE A 110 13.07 -12.55 2.28
CA ILE A 110 12.47 -13.46 1.29
C ILE A 110 13.38 -14.63 0.90
N LYS A 111 14.49 -14.80 1.62
CA LYS A 111 15.46 -15.87 1.35
C LYS A 111 14.77 -17.24 1.35
N GLY A 112 14.95 -17.99 0.26
CA GLY A 112 14.31 -19.29 0.02
C GLY A 112 12.92 -19.21 -0.62
N LEU A 113 12.40 -17.99 -0.88
CA LEU A 113 11.11 -17.76 -1.53
C LEU A 113 11.25 -17.10 -2.92
N GLU A 114 12.46 -17.08 -3.47
CA GLU A 114 12.80 -16.40 -4.73
C GLU A 114 11.95 -16.88 -5.91
N ASN A 115 11.63 -18.18 -5.92
CA ASN A 115 10.88 -18.84 -6.98
C ASN A 115 9.36 -18.84 -6.77
N GLU A 116 8.89 -18.29 -5.64
CA GLU A 116 7.45 -18.16 -5.37
C GLU A 116 6.77 -17.27 -6.41
N PRO A 117 5.55 -17.58 -6.84
CA PRO A 117 4.82 -16.75 -7.79
C PRO A 117 4.48 -15.37 -7.19
N GLU A 118 4.14 -14.43 -8.05
CA GLU A 118 3.56 -13.17 -7.58
C GLU A 118 2.21 -13.43 -6.91
N GLY A 119 2.00 -12.85 -5.72
CA GLY A 119 0.86 -13.12 -4.85
C GLY A 119 1.09 -14.26 -3.86
N GLY A 120 2.13 -15.08 -4.00
CA GLY A 120 2.48 -16.18 -3.10
C GLY A 120 3.21 -15.75 -1.82
N SER A 121 3.88 -16.71 -1.17
CA SER A 121 4.53 -16.54 0.14
C SER A 121 5.57 -15.41 0.15
N ARG A 122 6.34 -15.22 -0.94
CA ARG A 122 7.26 -14.09 -1.08
C ARG A 122 6.56 -12.74 -0.93
N CYS A 123 5.37 -12.58 -1.53
CA CYS A 123 4.60 -11.35 -1.43
C CYS A 123 4.03 -11.15 -0.01
N ALA A 124 3.60 -12.20 0.66
CA ALA A 124 3.14 -12.14 2.05
C ALA A 124 4.26 -11.67 2.99
N GLU A 125 5.49 -12.19 2.82
CA GLU A 125 6.67 -11.76 3.57
C GLU A 125 7.05 -10.31 3.26
N CYS A 126 6.94 -9.89 2.00
CA CYS A 126 7.13 -8.51 1.57
C CYS A 126 6.14 -7.55 2.25
N PHE A 127 4.86 -7.91 2.35
CA PHE A 127 3.87 -7.11 3.06
C PHE A 127 4.17 -7.08 4.57
N THR A 128 4.50 -8.23 5.15
CA THR A 128 4.85 -8.35 6.57
C THR A 128 6.03 -7.47 6.94
N LEU A 129 7.12 -7.47 6.15
CA LEU A 129 8.30 -6.63 6.38
C LEU A 129 7.92 -5.15 6.46
N ARG A 130 7.18 -4.66 5.48
CA ARG A 130 6.81 -3.25 5.39
C ARG A 130 5.82 -2.83 6.47
N LEU A 131 4.81 -3.64 6.73
CA LEU A 131 3.82 -3.35 7.76
C LEU A 131 4.38 -3.49 9.19
N LEU A 132 5.35 -4.38 9.41
CA LEU A 132 6.04 -4.49 10.70
C LEU A 132 6.79 -3.21 11.05
N GLU A 133 7.53 -2.64 10.09
CA GLU A 133 8.22 -1.38 10.31
C GLU A 133 7.23 -0.25 10.55
N THR A 134 6.14 -0.22 9.78
CA THR A 134 5.06 0.75 9.99
C THR A 134 4.46 0.64 11.40
N ALA A 135 4.20 -0.57 11.89
CA ALA A 135 3.67 -0.80 13.23
C ALA A 135 4.65 -0.38 14.34
N LYS A 136 5.95 -0.66 14.16
CA LYS A 136 7.00 -0.23 15.11
C LYS A 136 7.09 1.29 15.21
N LEU A 137 7.13 1.98 14.06
CA LEU A 137 7.18 3.43 14.02
C LEU A 137 5.86 4.06 14.50
N CYS A 138 4.72 3.44 14.23
CA CYS A 138 3.44 3.83 14.80
C CYS A 138 3.49 3.86 16.33
N LYS A 139 4.03 2.80 16.96
CA LYS A 139 4.22 2.74 18.41
C LYS A 139 5.22 3.77 18.90
N HIS A 140 6.36 3.88 18.24
CA HIS A 140 7.47 4.76 18.65
C HIS A 140 7.03 6.23 18.68
N TYR A 141 6.30 6.68 17.66
CA TYR A 141 5.85 8.07 17.55
C TYR A 141 4.44 8.33 18.11
N GLY A 142 3.79 7.31 18.65
CA GLY A 142 2.48 7.43 19.30
C GLY A 142 1.35 7.77 18.32
N TYR A 143 1.32 7.20 17.12
CA TYR A 143 0.18 7.31 16.23
C TYR A 143 -0.98 6.46 16.75
N ASP A 144 -2.22 6.92 16.53
CA ASP A 144 -3.42 6.19 16.95
C ASP A 144 -3.65 4.94 16.10
N TYR A 145 -3.29 5.01 14.80
CA TYR A 145 -3.45 3.91 13.85
C TYR A 145 -2.29 3.84 12.86
N PHE A 146 -2.08 2.66 12.31
CA PHE A 146 -1.31 2.48 11.08
C PHE A 146 -2.13 1.75 10.02
N CYS A 147 -1.86 2.02 8.74
CA CYS A 147 -2.48 1.35 7.60
C CYS A 147 -1.58 1.40 6.37
N SER A 148 -2.09 0.97 5.22
CA SER A 148 -1.30 0.93 4.00
C SER A 148 -2.13 1.18 2.75
N THR A 149 -1.53 1.85 1.76
CA THR A 149 -2.08 1.99 0.41
C THR A 149 -2.10 0.69 -0.39
N LEU A 150 -1.50 -0.40 0.13
CA LEU A 150 -1.47 -1.69 -0.54
C LEU A 150 -2.86 -2.25 -0.86
N THR A 151 -3.87 -1.94 -0.03
CA THR A 151 -5.24 -2.43 -0.20
C THR A 151 -6.01 -1.74 -1.34
N LEU A 152 -5.43 -0.70 -1.97
CA LEU A 152 -6.01 -0.07 -3.16
C LEU A 152 -5.85 -0.94 -4.42
N SER A 153 -4.74 -1.66 -4.55
CA SER A 153 -4.42 -2.40 -5.77
C SER A 153 -5.29 -3.63 -5.94
N ARG A 154 -5.90 -3.79 -7.13
CA ARG A 154 -6.63 -5.02 -7.52
C ARG A 154 -5.76 -6.27 -7.54
N HIS A 155 -4.44 -6.11 -7.75
CA HIS A 155 -3.47 -7.19 -7.80
C HIS A 155 -2.99 -7.65 -6.43
N LYS A 156 -3.54 -7.09 -5.35
CA LYS A 156 -3.17 -7.45 -3.99
C LYS A 156 -4.38 -7.90 -3.19
N ASP A 157 -4.19 -8.97 -2.43
CA ASP A 157 -5.22 -9.50 -1.55
C ASP A 157 -5.38 -8.60 -0.31
N ALA A 158 -6.50 -7.88 -0.27
CA ALA A 158 -6.81 -7.00 0.86
C ALA A 158 -7.11 -7.80 2.15
N VAL A 159 -7.60 -9.04 2.05
CA VAL A 159 -7.84 -9.89 3.23
C VAL A 159 -6.49 -10.21 3.87
N LEU A 160 -5.56 -10.74 3.10
CA LEU A 160 -4.20 -11.06 3.57
C LEU A 160 -3.51 -9.83 4.20
N ILE A 161 -3.62 -8.66 3.58
CA ILE A 161 -2.98 -7.43 4.08
C ILE A 161 -3.60 -7.00 5.41
N ASN A 162 -4.93 -7.06 5.55
CA ASN A 162 -5.60 -6.73 6.80
C ASN A 162 -5.26 -7.76 7.90
N ASP A 163 -5.22 -9.06 7.59
CA ASP A 163 -4.84 -10.10 8.54
C ASP A 163 -3.40 -9.93 9.05
N ILE A 164 -2.47 -9.55 8.16
CA ILE A 164 -1.09 -9.20 8.54
C ILE A 164 -1.11 -7.96 9.45
N GLY A 165 -1.82 -6.90 9.05
CA GLY A 165 -1.93 -5.66 9.83
C GLY A 165 -2.47 -5.89 11.23
N GLU A 166 -3.53 -6.66 11.39
CA GLU A 166 -4.13 -6.97 12.68
C GLU A 166 -3.20 -7.82 13.58
N ARG A 167 -2.53 -8.83 13.01
CA ARG A 167 -1.54 -9.63 13.75
C ARG A 167 -0.38 -8.76 14.26
N LEU A 168 0.12 -7.86 13.41
CA LEU A 168 1.19 -6.95 13.78
C LEU A 168 0.73 -5.92 14.81
N ALA A 169 -0.47 -5.38 14.69
CA ALA A 169 -1.06 -4.48 15.68
C ALA A 169 -1.13 -5.13 17.07
N LYS A 170 -1.60 -6.38 17.13
CA LYS A 170 -1.65 -7.18 18.37
C LYS A 170 -0.23 -7.41 18.93
N ALA A 171 0.73 -7.77 18.08
CA ALA A 171 2.10 -8.07 18.49
C ALA A 171 2.87 -6.83 18.98
N THR A 172 2.59 -5.65 18.44
CA THR A 172 3.28 -4.40 18.79
C THR A 172 2.54 -3.56 19.83
N GLY A 173 1.28 -3.88 20.14
CA GLY A 173 0.43 -3.08 21.02
C GLY A 173 0.01 -1.76 20.37
N THR A 174 -0.24 -1.77 19.05
CA THR A 174 -0.74 -0.64 18.24
C THR A 174 -2.12 -0.96 17.69
N ALA A 175 -2.73 -0.07 16.89
CA ALA A 175 -3.99 -0.32 16.22
C ALA A 175 -3.84 -0.28 14.70
N TRP A 176 -4.31 -1.33 14.03
CA TRP A 176 -4.46 -1.36 12.58
C TRP A 176 -5.74 -0.64 12.17
N LEU A 177 -5.67 0.22 11.15
CA LEU A 177 -6.86 0.82 10.54
C LEU A 177 -7.31 -0.09 9.38
N PRO A 178 -8.35 -0.93 9.59
CA PRO A 178 -8.81 -1.86 8.55
C PRO A 178 -9.30 -1.08 7.34
N SER A 179 -8.94 -1.55 6.13
CA SER A 179 -9.29 -0.85 4.90
C SER A 179 -9.33 -1.79 3.69
N ASP A 180 -10.19 -1.44 2.74
CA ASP A 180 -10.17 -1.97 1.38
C ASP A 180 -10.40 -0.79 0.42
N PHE A 181 -9.35 -0.01 0.20
CA PHE A 181 -9.41 1.27 -0.51
C PHE A 181 -9.82 1.15 -1.98
N LYS A 182 -9.82 -0.06 -2.58
CA LYS A 182 -10.37 -0.28 -3.92
C LYS A 182 -11.91 -0.25 -3.94
N LYS A 183 -12.56 -0.40 -2.77
CA LYS A 183 -13.99 -0.24 -2.65
C LYS A 183 -14.41 1.22 -2.86
N ARG A 184 -15.72 1.44 -3.12
CA ARG A 184 -16.27 2.76 -3.43
C ARG A 184 -15.54 3.47 -4.56
N ASP A 185 -15.19 2.70 -5.57
CA ASP A 185 -14.54 3.21 -6.78
C ASP A 185 -13.14 3.81 -6.58
N GLY A 186 -12.50 3.51 -5.45
CA GLY A 186 -11.22 4.11 -5.09
C GLY A 186 -10.10 3.86 -6.09
N GLU A 187 -10.13 2.74 -6.82
CA GLU A 187 -9.15 2.46 -7.87
C GLU A 187 -9.36 3.36 -9.10
N ASN A 188 -10.60 3.53 -9.56
CA ASN A 188 -10.90 4.42 -10.68
C ASN A 188 -10.60 5.88 -10.28
N ARG A 189 -10.97 6.27 -9.06
CA ARG A 189 -10.60 7.60 -8.55
C ARG A 189 -9.09 7.83 -8.54
N SER A 190 -8.30 6.80 -8.21
CA SER A 190 -6.83 6.86 -8.32
C SER A 190 -6.34 7.04 -9.75
N ILE A 191 -7.02 6.44 -10.73
CA ILE A 191 -6.68 6.62 -12.16
C ILE A 191 -6.94 8.08 -12.58
N GLU A 192 -8.12 8.61 -12.27
CA GLU A 192 -8.50 10.00 -12.55
C GLU A 192 -7.52 11.00 -11.95
N LEU A 193 -7.19 10.85 -10.67
CA LEU A 193 -6.22 11.71 -10.00
C LEU A 193 -4.81 11.60 -10.60
N CYS A 194 -4.42 10.42 -11.05
CA CYS A 194 -3.13 10.25 -11.73
C CYS A 194 -3.09 10.97 -13.08
N GLU A 195 -4.20 11.01 -13.81
CA GLU A 195 -4.32 11.75 -15.06
C GLU A 195 -4.33 13.27 -14.78
N GLU A 196 -5.16 13.72 -13.83
CA GLU A 196 -5.29 15.12 -13.41
C GLU A 196 -3.94 15.73 -13.00
N TYR A 197 -3.16 14.99 -12.20
CA TYR A 197 -1.89 15.49 -11.67
C TYR A 197 -0.65 15.07 -12.46
N GLY A 198 -0.82 14.32 -13.56
CA GLY A 198 0.29 13.81 -14.38
C GLY A 198 1.24 12.91 -13.58
N VAL A 199 0.69 11.98 -12.80
CA VAL A 199 1.46 11.13 -11.89
C VAL A 199 2.16 10.00 -12.63
N TYR A 200 3.44 9.77 -12.34
CA TYR A 200 4.15 8.59 -12.82
C TYR A 200 3.46 7.30 -12.38
N ARG A 201 3.04 6.48 -13.34
CA ARG A 201 2.43 5.18 -13.11
C ARG A 201 3.38 4.06 -13.50
N GLN A 202 3.80 3.30 -12.49
CA GLN A 202 4.67 2.16 -12.68
C GLN A 202 3.93 0.97 -13.33
N LEU A 203 4.68 0.17 -14.08
CA LEU A 203 4.15 -0.96 -14.83
C LEU A 203 4.33 -2.32 -14.14
N TYR A 204 5.00 -2.36 -12.98
CA TYR A 204 5.25 -3.58 -12.22
C TYR A 204 5.15 -3.31 -10.72
N CYS A 205 5.04 -4.36 -9.90
CA CYS A 205 4.87 -4.23 -8.45
C CYS A 205 6.02 -3.45 -7.78
N GLY A 206 7.25 -3.59 -8.32
CA GLY A 206 8.43 -2.86 -7.89
C GLY A 206 9.59 -3.73 -7.44
N CYS A 207 9.38 -5.00 -7.08
CA CYS A 207 10.49 -5.89 -6.76
C CYS A 207 11.16 -6.43 -8.03
N GLU A 208 12.40 -6.88 -7.91
CA GLU A 208 13.16 -7.42 -9.04
C GLU A 208 12.46 -8.62 -9.69
N TYR A 209 11.77 -9.46 -8.92
CA TYR A 209 11.04 -10.62 -9.43
C TYR A 209 9.86 -10.26 -10.32
N SER A 210 9.11 -9.21 -9.97
CA SER A 210 8.05 -8.70 -10.83
C SER A 210 8.60 -7.99 -12.08
N LEU A 211 9.79 -7.39 -11.99
CA LEU A 211 10.47 -6.80 -13.12
C LEU A 211 10.97 -7.90 -14.09
N ARG A 212 11.67 -8.94 -13.58
CA ARG A 212 12.16 -10.08 -14.38
C ARG A 212 11.01 -10.75 -15.14
N ARG A 213 9.92 -11.08 -14.43
CA ARG A 213 8.74 -11.69 -15.06
C ARG A 213 8.21 -10.85 -16.22
N ARG A 214 8.15 -9.52 -16.06
CA ARG A 214 7.67 -8.63 -17.11
C ARG A 214 8.57 -8.62 -18.32
N VAL A 215 9.89 -8.66 -18.11
CA VAL A 215 10.87 -8.78 -19.20
C VAL A 215 10.74 -10.12 -19.93
N GLU A 216 10.57 -11.20 -19.20
CA GLU A 216 10.40 -12.56 -19.75
C GLU A 216 9.10 -12.71 -20.55
N THR A 217 8.00 -12.06 -20.14
CA THR A 217 6.72 -12.10 -20.85
C THR A 217 6.65 -11.15 -22.05
N GLY A 218 7.70 -10.36 -22.30
CA GLY A 218 7.75 -9.41 -23.44
C GLY A 218 6.75 -8.24 -23.30
N GLU A 219 6.18 -8.02 -22.12
CA GLU A 219 5.30 -6.91 -21.86
C GLU A 219 6.08 -5.59 -21.97
N LYS A 220 5.74 -4.72 -22.96
CA LYS A 220 6.45 -3.47 -23.23
C LYS A 220 6.62 -2.65 -21.96
N MET A 221 7.82 -2.23 -21.67
CA MET A 221 8.11 -1.12 -20.76
C MET A 221 7.50 0.13 -21.39
N GLY A 222 6.33 0.57 -20.92
CA GLY A 222 5.66 1.73 -21.46
C GLY A 222 6.58 2.94 -21.43
N GLN A 223 6.70 3.61 -22.57
CA GLN A 223 7.42 4.88 -22.67
C GLN A 223 6.76 5.89 -21.75
N SER A 224 7.54 6.45 -20.83
CA SER A 224 7.17 7.67 -20.10
C SER A 224 6.89 8.76 -21.13
N LEU A 225 5.77 9.48 -20.94
CA LEU A 225 5.44 10.68 -21.68
C LEU A 225 6.69 11.55 -21.90
N SER A 226 7.01 11.72 -23.18
CA SER A 226 7.88 12.68 -23.84
C SER A 226 8.74 13.59 -22.95
N GLU A 227 10.04 13.44 -23.10
CA GLU A 227 10.96 14.56 -23.05
C GLU A 227 10.44 15.65 -24.00
N SER A 228 9.92 16.72 -23.43
CA SER A 228 9.70 17.96 -24.20
C SER A 228 11.08 18.52 -24.52
N THR A 229 11.59 18.18 -25.69
CA THR A 229 12.69 18.90 -26.31
C THR A 229 12.25 20.33 -26.58
N GLY A 230 12.56 21.21 -25.64
CA GLY A 230 12.60 22.64 -25.90
C GLY A 230 13.76 22.91 -26.85
N GLY A 231 13.47 22.92 -28.14
CA GLY A 231 14.38 23.49 -29.13
C GLY A 231 14.41 25.00 -28.94
N VAL A 232 15.56 25.49 -28.54
CA VAL A 232 15.92 26.90 -28.66
C VAL A 232 16.40 27.13 -30.12
N LEU A 233 15.74 28.02 -30.81
CA LEU A 233 16.29 28.83 -31.87
C LEU A 233 16.09 30.29 -31.50
#